data_3ca8d18fbe5a6c623f869ecdc22e8731
#
_entry.id   3ca8d18fbe5a6c623f869ecdc22e8731
#
_cell.length_a   1.000
_cell.length_b   1.000
_cell.length_c   1.000
_cell.angle_alpha   90.00
_cell.angle_beta   90.00
_cell.angle_gamma   90.00
#
_symmetry.space_group_name_H-M   'P 1'
#
loop_
_entity.id
_entity.type
_entity.pdbx_description
1 polymer ?
#
loop_
_entity_poly.entity_id
_entity_poly.type
_entity_poly.pdbx_seq_one_letter_code
_entity_poly.pdbx_strand_id
1 'polypeptide(L)'
;EPMNSNDPAYILYTSGTTGAPKGIVRDVGGHIVALKWSMKNIYNINPGDIWWSASDIGWVVGHSYIVYAPLFHGCTTIIYEGKPVGTPDAGSFWRVISEYNVKSLFTAPTAFRAIKKEDPEGKFFKKYDLSKFEILFLAGERADPDTIKWAENLLKKPVIDHWWQTET
;
A
#
# COMPACT_ATOMS: atom_id res chain seq x y z
N GLU A 1 -8.87 12.59 24.10
CA GLU A 1 -7.84 13.17 24.97
C GLU A 1 -6.99 14.15 24.16
N PRO A 2 -6.83 15.42 24.59
CA PRO A 2 -5.92 16.35 23.93
C PRO A 2 -4.48 15.87 24.00
N MET A 3 -3.76 15.97 22.89
CA MET A 3 -2.33 15.60 22.77
C MET A 3 -1.56 16.80 22.23
N ASN A 4 -0.32 16.98 22.68
CA ASN A 4 0.57 17.95 22.04
C ASN A 4 1.12 17.40 20.73
N SER A 5 1.39 18.28 19.78
CA SER A 5 1.92 17.87 18.47
C SER A 5 3.25 17.11 18.54
N ASN A 6 4.05 17.41 19.56
CA ASN A 6 5.36 16.76 19.78
C ASN A 6 5.30 15.51 20.66
N ASP A 7 4.11 15.14 21.16
CA ASP A 7 3.98 13.90 21.93
C ASP A 7 4.23 12.69 21.02
N PRO A 8 4.88 11.63 21.52
CA PRO A 8 5.12 10.43 20.74
C PRO A 8 3.80 9.68 20.48
N ALA A 9 3.53 9.37 19.19
CA ALA A 9 2.38 8.56 18.79
C ALA A 9 2.66 7.07 18.97
N TYR A 10 3.83 6.62 18.48
CA TYR A 10 4.30 5.23 18.62
C TYR A 10 5.80 5.12 18.37
N ILE A 11 6.36 3.99 18.75
CA ILE A 11 7.76 3.61 18.47
C ILE A 11 7.75 2.30 17.70
N LEU A 12 8.42 2.28 16.54
CA LEU A 12 8.60 1.08 15.74
C LEU A 12 10.09 0.74 15.63
N TYR A 13 10.43 -0.50 15.97
CA TYR A 13 11.82 -0.95 15.94
C TYR A 13 12.19 -1.53 14.57
N THR A 14 13.40 -1.19 14.11
CA THR A 14 14.03 -1.80 12.94
C THR A 14 15.25 -2.63 13.39
N SER A 15 15.67 -3.60 12.56
CA SER A 15 16.81 -4.47 12.86
C SER A 15 18.14 -3.72 13.02
N GLY A 16 18.23 -2.49 12.48
CA GLY A 16 19.46 -1.69 12.49
C GLY A 16 20.60 -2.30 11.66
N THR A 17 21.41 -1.46 11.04
CA THR A 17 22.60 -1.89 10.26
C THR A 17 23.78 -2.32 11.13
N THR A 18 23.77 -1.96 12.41
CA THR A 18 24.87 -2.22 13.38
C THR A 18 24.56 -3.37 14.34
N GLY A 19 23.48 -4.12 14.10
CA GLY A 19 23.08 -5.26 14.93
C GLY A 19 22.23 -4.89 16.17
N ALA A 20 22.21 -3.63 16.60
CA ALA A 20 21.32 -3.17 17.66
C ALA A 20 20.01 -2.66 17.07
N PRO A 21 18.83 -3.08 17.56
CA PRO A 21 17.55 -2.55 17.12
C PRO A 21 17.45 -1.04 17.36
N LYS A 22 16.90 -0.33 16.36
CA LYS A 22 16.66 1.12 16.44
C LYS A 22 15.17 1.37 16.61
N GLY A 23 14.79 2.10 17.66
CA GLY A 23 13.41 2.56 17.88
C GLY A 23 13.16 3.87 17.15
N ILE A 24 12.34 3.83 16.13
CA ILE A 24 11.94 5.01 15.38
C ILE A 24 10.70 5.60 16.04
N VAL A 25 10.82 6.80 16.56
CA VAL A 25 9.73 7.52 17.24
C VAL A 25 8.98 8.36 16.21
N ARG A 26 7.66 8.23 16.16
CA ARG A 26 6.78 9.12 15.41
C ARG A 26 6.07 10.05 16.38
N ASP A 27 6.12 11.34 16.11
CA ASP A 27 5.35 12.35 16.84
C ASP A 27 3.90 12.42 16.29
N VAL A 28 3.00 12.95 17.11
CA VAL A 28 1.58 13.04 16.72
C VAL A 28 1.39 14.04 15.58
N GLY A 29 1.88 15.26 15.73
CA GLY A 29 1.56 16.35 14.80
C GLY A 29 2.26 16.23 13.45
N GLY A 30 3.58 16.04 13.44
CA GLY A 30 4.35 15.93 12.20
C GLY A 30 3.94 14.71 11.39
N HIS A 31 3.71 13.59 12.05
CA HIS A 31 3.26 12.36 11.38
C HIS A 31 1.88 12.54 10.70
N ILE A 32 0.90 13.12 11.40
CA ILE A 32 -0.43 13.40 10.81
C ILE A 32 -0.32 14.32 9.59
N VAL A 33 0.46 15.39 9.69
CA VAL A 33 0.65 16.35 8.59
C VAL A 33 1.27 15.65 7.37
N ALA A 34 2.35 14.88 7.57
CA ALA A 34 3.02 14.14 6.51
C ALA A 34 2.08 13.13 5.83
N LEU A 35 1.33 12.37 6.61
CA LEU A 35 0.38 11.38 6.10
C LEU A 35 -0.76 12.02 5.31
N LYS A 36 -1.38 13.08 5.83
CA LYS A 36 -2.45 13.78 5.10
C LYS A 36 -1.94 14.42 3.80
N TRP A 37 -0.76 15.01 3.86
CA TRP A 37 -0.14 15.61 2.68
C TRP A 37 0.15 14.57 1.60
N SER A 38 0.72 13.42 1.98
CA SER A 38 1.05 12.34 1.04
C SER A 38 -0.18 11.70 0.41
N MET A 39 -1.26 11.48 1.16
CA MET A 39 -2.50 10.94 0.61
C MET A 39 -3.02 11.80 -0.55
N LYS A 40 -3.01 13.11 -0.39
CA LYS A 40 -3.48 14.04 -1.42
C LYS A 40 -2.47 14.21 -2.57
N ASN A 41 -1.20 14.47 -2.24
CA ASN A 41 -0.24 14.99 -3.22
C ASN A 41 0.61 13.92 -3.90
N ILE A 42 0.77 12.75 -3.25
CA ILE A 42 1.50 11.61 -3.81
C ILE A 42 0.52 10.57 -4.35
N TYR A 43 -0.45 10.18 -3.54
CA TYR A 43 -1.35 9.07 -3.86
C TYR A 43 -2.63 9.48 -4.61
N ASN A 44 -2.86 10.78 -4.77
CA ASN A 44 -4.06 11.34 -5.44
C ASN A 44 -5.38 10.82 -4.86
N ILE A 45 -5.43 10.67 -3.55
CA ILE A 45 -6.59 10.18 -2.81
C ILE A 45 -7.32 11.37 -2.16
N ASN A 46 -8.63 11.39 -2.28
CA ASN A 46 -9.50 12.39 -1.66
C ASN A 46 -10.35 11.75 -0.54
N PRO A 47 -10.87 12.55 0.39
CA PRO A 47 -11.86 12.07 1.36
C PRO A 47 -13.03 11.35 0.66
N GLY A 48 -13.39 10.18 1.17
CA GLY A 48 -14.43 9.32 0.59
C GLY A 48 -13.94 8.29 -0.44
N ASP A 49 -12.73 8.45 -0.99
CA ASP A 49 -12.14 7.43 -1.87
C ASP A 49 -11.83 6.13 -1.09
N ILE A 50 -11.72 5.03 -1.83
CA ILE A 50 -11.36 3.74 -1.27
C ILE A 50 -9.91 3.44 -1.59
N TRP A 51 -9.12 3.38 -0.53
CA TRP A 51 -7.69 3.12 -0.53
C TRP A 51 -7.39 1.72 -0.03
N TRP A 52 -6.48 1.03 -0.68
CA TRP A 52 -6.01 -0.26 -0.19
C TRP A 52 -4.48 -0.31 -0.14
N SER A 53 -3.93 -0.45 1.06
CA SER A 53 -2.55 -0.83 1.27
C SER A 53 -2.52 -2.33 1.60
N ALA A 54 -2.19 -3.16 0.61
CA ALA A 54 -2.07 -4.60 0.76
C ALA A 54 -0.67 -4.95 1.31
N SER A 55 -0.49 -4.67 2.59
CA SER A 55 0.74 -4.92 3.34
C SER A 55 0.39 -5.51 4.71
N ASP A 56 1.39 -6.03 5.40
CA ASP A 56 1.24 -6.49 6.78
C ASP A 56 1.14 -5.30 7.73
N ILE A 57 0.16 -5.34 8.63
CA ILE A 57 -0.09 -4.27 9.61
C ILE A 57 1.07 -4.12 10.61
N GLY A 58 1.90 -5.13 10.79
CA GLY A 58 3.09 -5.09 11.65
C GLY A 58 4.24 -4.28 11.10
N TRP A 59 4.25 -3.97 9.81
CA TRP A 59 5.25 -3.09 9.19
C TRP A 59 4.84 -1.62 9.29
N VAL A 60 5.81 -0.73 9.15
CA VAL A 60 5.56 0.72 9.18
C VAL A 60 4.57 1.18 8.11
N VAL A 61 4.58 0.56 6.93
CA VAL A 61 3.58 0.79 5.88
C VAL A 61 2.17 0.44 6.38
N GLY A 62 2.04 -0.64 7.15
CA GLY A 62 0.77 -1.02 7.75
C GLY A 62 0.26 0.02 8.74
N HIS A 63 1.11 0.46 9.67
CA HIS A 63 0.76 1.53 10.60
C HIS A 63 0.37 2.81 9.86
N SER A 64 1.22 3.27 8.97
CA SER A 64 1.03 4.55 8.29
C SER A 64 -0.12 4.52 7.28
N TYR A 65 -0.20 3.50 6.42
CA TYR A 65 -1.06 3.52 5.23
C TYR A 65 -2.18 2.47 5.20
N ILE A 66 -2.26 1.58 6.19
CA ILE A 66 -3.51 0.81 6.43
C ILE A 66 -4.34 1.54 7.49
N VAL A 67 -3.72 2.04 8.56
CA VAL A 67 -4.44 2.59 9.71
C VAL A 67 -4.51 4.11 9.65
N TYR A 68 -3.39 4.80 9.83
CA TYR A 68 -3.41 6.23 10.15
C TYR A 68 -3.76 7.12 8.95
N ALA A 69 -3.04 7.03 7.86
CA ALA A 69 -3.20 7.94 6.72
C ALA A 69 -4.61 7.96 6.13
N PRO A 70 -5.22 6.81 5.78
CA PRO A 70 -6.56 6.83 5.20
C PRO A 70 -7.60 7.34 6.18
N LEU A 71 -7.52 6.99 7.47
CA LEU A 71 -8.48 7.45 8.46
C LEU A 71 -8.34 8.96 8.74
N PHE A 72 -7.13 9.49 8.88
CA PHE A 72 -6.90 10.93 9.01
C PHE A 72 -7.32 11.72 7.78
N HIS A 73 -7.25 11.10 6.61
CA HIS A 73 -7.65 11.75 5.36
C HIS A 73 -9.15 11.63 5.06
N GLY A 74 -9.88 10.81 5.83
CA GLY A 74 -11.31 10.59 5.65
C GLY A 74 -11.64 9.60 4.53
N CYS A 75 -10.78 8.61 4.33
CA CYS A 75 -10.94 7.56 3.33
C CYS A 75 -11.45 6.27 3.94
N THR A 76 -12.00 5.40 3.09
CA THR A 76 -12.19 3.99 3.45
C THR A 76 -10.88 3.23 3.26
N THR A 77 -10.48 2.46 4.27
CA THR A 77 -9.31 1.57 4.21
C THR A 77 -9.75 0.11 4.23
N ILE A 78 -8.97 -0.76 3.59
CA ILE A 78 -9.23 -2.21 3.54
C ILE A 78 -8.18 -2.92 4.37
N ILE A 79 -8.64 -3.78 5.30
CA ILE A 79 -7.81 -4.76 5.99
C ILE A 79 -8.06 -6.11 5.34
N TYR A 80 -7.00 -6.76 4.89
CA TYR A 80 -7.07 -7.99 4.10
C TYR A 80 -6.18 -9.08 4.71
N GLU A 81 -6.78 -10.20 5.10
CA GLU A 81 -6.09 -11.34 5.69
C GLU A 81 -5.57 -12.35 4.65
N GLY A 82 -5.88 -12.15 3.37
CA GLY A 82 -5.48 -13.05 2.30
C GLY A 82 -4.05 -12.81 1.80
N LYS A 83 -3.70 -13.59 0.80
CA LYS A 83 -2.43 -13.49 0.07
C LYS A 83 -2.68 -13.04 -1.37
N PRO A 84 -1.68 -12.52 -2.08
CA PRO A 84 -1.83 -12.15 -3.49
C PRO A 84 -2.12 -13.35 -4.40
N VAL A 85 -1.75 -14.55 -3.96
CA VAL A 85 -2.01 -15.82 -4.64
C VAL A 85 -2.41 -16.89 -3.63
N GLY A 86 -3.19 -17.89 -4.08
CA GLY A 86 -3.59 -19.01 -3.22
C GLY A 86 -4.68 -18.71 -2.19
N THR A 87 -5.40 -17.57 -2.30
CA THR A 87 -6.54 -17.22 -1.41
C THR A 87 -7.73 -16.62 -2.16
N PRO A 88 -8.43 -17.35 -3.00
CA PRO A 88 -8.21 -18.76 -3.39
C PRO A 88 -7.22 -18.94 -4.53
N ASP A 89 -6.92 -17.91 -5.33
CA ASP A 89 -6.12 -17.95 -6.55
C ASP A 89 -5.43 -16.60 -6.84
N ALA A 90 -4.78 -16.46 -7.99
CA ALA A 90 -4.10 -15.22 -8.41
C ALA A 90 -5.06 -14.06 -8.76
N GLY A 91 -6.37 -14.29 -8.71
CA GLY A 91 -7.39 -13.26 -8.89
C GLY A 91 -7.80 -12.53 -7.61
N SER A 92 -7.25 -12.92 -6.45
CA SER A 92 -7.66 -12.39 -5.14
C SER A 92 -7.60 -10.87 -5.08
N PHE A 93 -6.51 -10.27 -5.56
CA PHE A 93 -6.35 -8.80 -5.55
C PHE A 93 -7.33 -8.12 -6.50
N TRP A 94 -7.52 -8.68 -7.68
CA TRP A 94 -8.47 -8.15 -8.67
C TRP A 94 -9.90 -8.19 -8.16
N ARG A 95 -10.27 -9.27 -7.46
CA ARG A 95 -11.57 -9.40 -6.80
C ARG A 95 -11.79 -8.29 -5.77
N VAL A 96 -10.85 -8.08 -4.86
CA VAL A 96 -10.96 -7.03 -3.82
C VAL A 96 -11.06 -5.64 -4.46
N ILE A 97 -10.23 -5.35 -5.46
CA ILE A 97 -10.26 -4.06 -6.15
C ILE A 97 -11.63 -3.83 -6.80
N SER A 98 -12.17 -4.83 -7.48
CA SER A 98 -13.47 -4.76 -8.16
C SER A 98 -14.63 -4.66 -7.17
N GLU A 99 -14.67 -5.54 -6.16
CA GLU A 99 -15.77 -5.64 -5.20
C GLU A 99 -15.94 -4.36 -4.37
N TYR A 100 -14.82 -3.76 -3.98
CA TYR A 100 -14.83 -2.54 -3.15
C TYR A 100 -14.58 -1.25 -3.92
N ASN A 101 -14.48 -1.28 -5.25
CA ASN A 101 -14.19 -0.10 -6.07
C ASN A 101 -12.92 0.63 -5.62
N VAL A 102 -11.85 -0.10 -5.35
CA VAL A 102 -10.58 0.46 -4.91
C VAL A 102 -10.02 1.40 -5.96
N LYS A 103 -9.74 2.64 -5.58
CA LYS A 103 -9.16 3.64 -6.47
C LYS A 103 -7.65 3.46 -6.62
N SER A 104 -6.95 3.16 -5.53
CA SER A 104 -5.49 3.02 -5.53
C SER A 104 -5.06 1.85 -4.65
N LEU A 105 -4.09 1.08 -5.16
CA LEU A 105 -3.45 -0.02 -4.43
C LEU A 105 -1.99 0.34 -4.13
N PHE A 106 -1.58 0.13 -2.88
CA PHE A 106 -0.19 0.19 -2.46
C PHE A 106 0.24 -1.18 -1.94
N THR A 107 1.27 -1.78 -2.53
CA THR A 107 1.75 -3.11 -2.13
C THR A 107 3.24 -3.30 -2.43
N ALA A 108 3.78 -4.49 -2.14
CA ALA A 108 5.17 -4.82 -2.44
C ALA A 108 5.32 -5.42 -3.85
N PRO A 109 6.46 -5.22 -4.54
CA PRO A 109 6.76 -5.85 -5.82
C PRO A 109 6.68 -7.37 -5.80
N THR A 110 7.02 -8.00 -4.67
CA THR A 110 6.89 -9.45 -4.46
C THR A 110 5.47 -9.97 -4.68
N ALA A 111 4.45 -9.20 -4.30
CA ALA A 111 3.05 -9.58 -4.53
C ALA A 111 2.74 -9.67 -6.03
N PHE A 112 3.17 -8.66 -6.79
CA PHE A 112 2.96 -8.63 -8.25
C PHE A 112 3.80 -9.66 -8.99
N ARG A 113 5.02 -9.95 -8.53
CA ARG A 113 5.81 -11.08 -9.07
C ARG A 113 5.11 -12.42 -8.85
N ALA A 114 4.51 -12.63 -7.68
CA ALA A 114 3.76 -13.85 -7.41
C ALA A 114 2.53 -13.98 -8.32
N ILE A 115 1.74 -12.91 -8.49
CA ILE A 115 0.59 -12.89 -9.39
C ILE A 115 1.03 -13.15 -10.84
N LYS A 116 2.07 -12.44 -11.33
CA LYS A 116 2.63 -12.63 -12.67
C LYS A 116 3.08 -14.05 -12.93
N LYS A 117 3.69 -14.70 -11.92
CA LYS A 117 4.15 -16.08 -12.03
C LYS A 117 3.00 -17.07 -12.22
N GLU A 118 1.89 -16.88 -11.49
CA GLU A 118 0.73 -17.78 -11.57
C GLU A 118 -0.23 -17.45 -12.71
N ASP A 119 -0.37 -16.17 -13.04
CA ASP A 119 -1.30 -15.69 -14.10
C ASP A 119 -0.60 -14.69 -15.05
N PRO A 120 0.42 -15.10 -15.81
CA PRO A 120 1.17 -14.20 -16.68
C PRO A 120 0.31 -13.54 -17.77
N GLU A 121 -0.76 -14.21 -18.22
CA GLU A 121 -1.68 -13.72 -19.26
C GLU A 121 -2.86 -12.91 -18.71
N GLY A 122 -2.98 -12.78 -17.38
CA GLY A 122 -4.07 -12.05 -16.74
C GLY A 122 -5.45 -12.69 -16.95
N LYS A 123 -5.52 -14.02 -16.92
CA LYS A 123 -6.81 -14.74 -17.08
C LYS A 123 -7.77 -14.43 -15.94
N PHE A 124 -7.24 -14.34 -14.71
CA PHE A 124 -8.06 -13.96 -13.56
C PHE A 124 -8.40 -12.47 -13.59
N PHE A 125 -7.47 -11.60 -13.98
CA PHE A 125 -7.70 -10.16 -14.13
C PHE A 125 -8.93 -9.87 -15.00
N LYS A 126 -9.07 -10.57 -16.12
CA LYS A 126 -10.17 -10.39 -17.10
C LYS A 126 -11.56 -10.71 -16.55
N LYS A 127 -11.66 -11.34 -15.37
CA LYS A 127 -12.93 -11.69 -14.73
C LYS A 127 -13.53 -10.56 -13.90
N TYR A 128 -12.79 -9.48 -13.65
CA TYR A 128 -13.17 -8.45 -12.73
C TYR A 128 -13.20 -7.07 -13.39
N ASP A 129 -14.13 -6.24 -12.97
CA ASP A 129 -14.21 -4.84 -13.41
C ASP A 129 -13.32 -3.96 -12.54
N LEU A 130 -12.26 -3.42 -13.12
CA LEU A 130 -11.33 -2.50 -12.47
C LEU A 130 -11.48 -1.06 -13.01
N SER A 131 -12.65 -0.69 -13.51
CA SER A 131 -12.90 0.63 -14.12
C SER A 131 -12.65 1.80 -13.14
N LYS A 132 -12.84 1.59 -11.85
CA LYS A 132 -12.59 2.58 -10.79
C LYS A 132 -11.13 2.64 -10.32
N PHE A 133 -10.35 1.63 -10.66
CA PHE A 133 -8.94 1.57 -10.30
C PHE A 133 -8.11 2.54 -11.15
N GLU A 134 -7.30 3.37 -10.52
CA GLU A 134 -6.55 4.42 -11.20
C GLU A 134 -5.04 4.20 -11.21
N ILE A 135 -4.47 3.65 -10.12
CA ILE A 135 -3.01 3.64 -9.96
C ILE A 135 -2.54 2.55 -9.00
N LEU A 136 -1.38 1.98 -9.31
CA LEU A 136 -0.64 1.04 -8.48
C LEU A 136 0.65 1.67 -7.96
N PHE A 137 0.88 1.60 -6.65
CA PHE A 137 2.15 1.94 -6.01
C PHE A 137 2.85 0.68 -5.51
N LEU A 138 4.13 0.55 -5.82
CA LEU A 138 5.00 -0.54 -5.38
C LEU A 138 6.11 0.03 -4.51
N ALA A 139 6.35 -0.55 -3.33
CA ALA A 139 7.43 -0.14 -2.43
C ALA A 139 7.89 -1.27 -1.50
N GLY A 140 8.98 -1.02 -0.77
CA GLY A 140 9.58 -1.97 0.17
C GLY A 140 10.84 -2.64 -0.37
N GLU A 141 10.94 -2.78 -1.66
CA GLU A 141 12.11 -3.19 -2.43
C GLU A 141 12.00 -2.57 -3.83
N ARG A 142 13.11 -2.54 -4.54
CA ARG A 142 13.09 -2.08 -5.94
C ARG A 142 12.26 -3.03 -6.79
N ALA A 143 11.28 -2.50 -7.50
CA ALA A 143 10.52 -3.26 -8.47
C ALA A 143 11.37 -3.50 -9.73
N ASP A 144 11.41 -4.75 -10.21
CA ASP A 144 12.12 -5.06 -11.44
C ASP A 144 11.34 -4.53 -12.66
N PRO A 145 12.05 -4.05 -13.70
CA PRO A 145 11.41 -3.45 -14.87
C PRO A 145 10.42 -4.36 -15.59
N ASP A 146 10.66 -5.67 -15.58
CA ASP A 146 9.78 -6.64 -16.24
C ASP A 146 8.45 -6.81 -15.51
N THR A 147 8.45 -6.72 -14.18
CA THR A 147 7.22 -6.75 -13.39
C THR A 147 6.43 -5.47 -13.55
N ILE A 148 7.09 -4.30 -13.52
CA ILE A 148 6.44 -3.00 -13.78
C ILE A 148 5.77 -3.03 -15.16
N LYS A 149 6.53 -3.36 -16.20
CA LYS A 149 6.05 -3.39 -17.58
C LYS A 149 4.88 -4.35 -17.79
N TRP A 150 4.94 -5.52 -17.15
CA TRP A 150 3.85 -6.48 -17.17
C TRP A 150 2.60 -5.90 -16.50
N ALA A 151 2.73 -5.30 -15.31
CA ALA A 151 1.61 -4.73 -14.58
C ALA A 151 0.97 -3.55 -15.33
N GLU A 152 1.78 -2.63 -15.91
CA GLU A 152 1.29 -1.54 -16.76
C GLU A 152 0.53 -2.04 -17.99
N ASN A 153 1.07 -3.07 -18.65
CA ASN A 153 0.42 -3.68 -19.80
C ASN A 153 -0.90 -4.35 -19.46
N LEU A 154 -0.97 -5.00 -18.29
CA LEU A 154 -2.18 -5.66 -17.82
C LEU A 154 -3.23 -4.65 -17.35
N LEU A 155 -2.85 -3.73 -16.48
CA LEU A 155 -3.75 -2.77 -15.86
C LEU A 155 -4.17 -1.63 -16.80
N LYS A 156 -3.32 -1.26 -17.77
CA LYS A 156 -3.45 -0.03 -18.57
C LYS A 156 -3.56 1.22 -17.68
N LYS A 157 -2.87 1.21 -16.57
CA LYS A 157 -2.82 2.26 -15.55
C LYS A 157 -1.37 2.49 -15.13
N PRO A 158 -1.04 3.67 -14.56
CA PRO A 158 0.29 3.93 -14.03
C PRO A 158 0.68 2.94 -12.94
N VAL A 159 1.95 2.51 -12.98
CA VAL A 159 2.60 1.70 -11.93
C VAL A 159 3.81 2.47 -11.45
N ILE A 160 3.78 2.90 -10.21
CA ILE A 160 4.82 3.74 -9.61
C ILE A 160 5.68 2.89 -8.68
N ASP A 161 6.95 2.72 -9.04
CA ASP A 161 7.97 2.20 -8.12
C ASP A 161 8.43 3.34 -7.24
N HIS A 162 8.08 3.25 -5.94
CA HIS A 162 8.31 4.37 -5.04
C HIS A 162 9.12 3.93 -3.82
N TRP A 163 10.10 4.75 -3.47
CA TRP A 163 11.03 4.48 -2.39
C TRP A 163 10.41 4.80 -1.04
N TRP A 164 10.57 3.87 -0.09
CA TRP A 164 10.11 4.02 1.27
C TRP A 164 10.86 3.16 2.27
N GLN A 165 11.02 3.65 3.49
CA GLN A 165 11.59 2.89 4.60
C GLN A 165 11.07 3.40 5.95
N THR A 166 11.28 2.61 7.01
CA THR A 166 10.77 2.93 8.36
C THR A 166 11.32 4.26 8.90
N GLU A 167 12.53 4.62 8.54
CA GLU A 167 13.24 5.80 9.02
C GLU A 167 12.83 7.12 8.34
N THR A 168 11.98 7.10 7.33
CA THR A 168 11.57 8.29 6.56
C THR A 168 10.16 8.73 6.79
#